data_bef3201fa20af1a204c754af9486b9cc
#
_entry.id   bef3201fa20af1a204c754af9486b9cc
#
_cell.length_a   1.000
_cell.length_b   1.000
_cell.length_c   1.000
_cell.angle_alpha   90.00
_cell.angle_beta   90.00
_cell.angle_gamma   90.00
#
_symmetry.space_group_name_H-M   'P 1'
#
loop_
_entity.id
_entity.type
_entity.pdbx_description
1 polymer ?
#
loop_
_entity_poly.entity_id
_entity_poly.type
_entity_poly.pdbx_seq_one_letter_code
_entity_poly.pdbx_strand_id
1 'polypeptide(L)'
;PKITQYHSELAQHQGLFEKYQVLKNSVEFFQLSRVRQKVVENELRDFRLGGAELSVEKKARFMQIQEELSRLYSKFEENLLDATNDFALYPTHREDLAGLPADVLDAAKEAAAQDGKPGWKLTLRAPFWMPVMQYADNRALREQMYRTYVTRASEFGNSEWDNTSLIAQILNLRQEKARLLGYANYAEVSLARNKMARSPREVLDFLHELGKEARPYAQRDFADLKRFACDELKLDTLEAWDIAYASEKLRDKYYSFSDQEVKQYFPEPQVLRGLFQLVERLYGIRIEKTETPVWHPDVLFYNIYDVGGRLIGQFYADLYSRSTKRSGAWMDEAIARRRKNGSVQIPVAYLNCNFSAPAGGRPALFTHEEVITLFHEFGHGLHHLLTSVEELGVSGINGVEWDAVELPSQFMENFCWEWDVLKNMTRHVDIVETSSIAGAASVSGIASPQETSDPPLDGAMPRVLFDKMLSAKNFQSGMQTVRQ
;
A
#
# COMPACT_ATOMS: atom_id res chain seq x y z
N PRO A 1 -16.87 -3.34 -18.40
CA PRO A 1 -18.13 -4.05 -18.75
C PRO A 1 -17.90 -5.42 -19.38
N LYS A 2 -17.14 -5.56 -20.48
CA LYS A 2 -16.95 -6.86 -21.17
C LYS A 2 -16.28 -7.92 -20.29
N ILE A 3 -15.26 -7.55 -19.53
CA ILE A 3 -14.57 -8.46 -18.59
C ILE A 3 -15.52 -8.88 -17.47
N THR A 4 -16.27 -7.93 -16.91
CA THR A 4 -17.27 -8.20 -15.86
C THR A 4 -18.35 -9.15 -16.36
N GLN A 5 -18.85 -8.93 -17.58
CA GLN A 5 -19.82 -9.81 -18.23
C GLN A 5 -19.25 -11.23 -18.39
N TYR A 6 -18.03 -11.37 -18.94
CA TYR A 6 -17.37 -12.66 -19.10
C TYR A 6 -17.24 -13.42 -17.78
N HIS A 7 -16.77 -12.76 -16.73
CA HIS A 7 -16.66 -13.39 -15.41
C HIS A 7 -18.02 -13.77 -14.83
N SER A 8 -19.06 -12.97 -15.04
CA SER A 8 -20.42 -13.29 -14.59
C SER A 8 -21.00 -14.50 -15.35
N GLU A 9 -20.80 -14.57 -16.66
CA GLU A 9 -21.22 -15.73 -17.48
C GLU A 9 -20.48 -16.99 -17.04
N LEU A 10 -19.17 -16.91 -16.81
CA LEU A 10 -18.37 -18.04 -16.32
C LEU A 10 -18.83 -18.50 -14.94
N ALA A 11 -19.03 -17.58 -14.00
CA ALA A 11 -19.48 -17.89 -12.64
C ALA A 11 -20.91 -18.48 -12.58
N GLN A 12 -21.71 -18.29 -13.64
CA GLN A 12 -23.06 -18.87 -13.77
C GLN A 12 -23.12 -20.07 -14.71
N HIS A 13 -21.97 -20.56 -15.19
CA HIS A 13 -21.93 -21.66 -16.14
C HIS A 13 -22.33 -22.98 -15.47
N GLN A 14 -23.60 -23.37 -15.61
CA GLN A 14 -24.23 -24.50 -14.92
C GLN A 14 -23.49 -25.83 -15.16
N GLY A 15 -23.15 -26.13 -16.41
CA GLY A 15 -22.49 -27.41 -16.74
C GLY A 15 -21.08 -27.53 -16.14
N LEU A 16 -20.37 -26.40 -15.94
CA LEU A 16 -19.06 -26.40 -15.25
C LEU A 16 -19.26 -26.59 -13.75
N PHE A 17 -20.18 -25.88 -13.14
CA PHE A 17 -20.54 -26.03 -11.74
C PHE A 17 -20.91 -27.46 -11.36
N GLU A 18 -21.79 -28.11 -12.17
CA GLU A 18 -22.20 -29.51 -12.00
C GLU A 18 -21.00 -30.48 -12.06
N LYS A 19 -20.06 -30.26 -12.97
CA LYS A 19 -18.81 -31.06 -13.03
C LYS A 19 -17.95 -30.93 -11.79
N TYR A 20 -17.80 -29.72 -11.24
CA TYR A 20 -17.11 -29.52 -9.97
C TYR A 20 -17.84 -30.19 -8.80
N GLN A 21 -19.18 -30.19 -8.77
CA GLN A 21 -19.97 -30.90 -7.76
C GLN A 21 -19.78 -32.41 -7.86
N VAL A 22 -19.82 -32.96 -9.06
CA VAL A 22 -19.58 -34.40 -9.31
C VAL A 22 -18.19 -34.77 -8.85
N LEU A 23 -17.17 -34.02 -9.23
CA LEU A 23 -15.80 -34.25 -8.80
C LEU A 23 -15.66 -34.19 -7.27
N LYS A 24 -16.24 -33.18 -6.61
CA LYS A 24 -16.19 -33.01 -5.14
C LYS A 24 -16.77 -34.21 -4.39
N ASN A 25 -17.82 -34.83 -4.94
CA ASN A 25 -18.53 -35.96 -4.34
C ASN A 25 -17.99 -37.34 -4.79
N SER A 26 -16.96 -37.38 -5.61
CA SER A 26 -16.38 -38.62 -6.14
C SER A 26 -15.23 -39.14 -5.28
N VAL A 27 -14.85 -40.40 -5.50
CA VAL A 27 -13.68 -41.01 -4.85
C VAL A 27 -12.38 -40.35 -5.32
N GLU A 28 -12.34 -39.90 -6.58
CA GLU A 28 -11.20 -39.23 -7.19
C GLU A 28 -10.84 -37.94 -6.47
N PHE A 29 -11.83 -37.20 -5.91
CA PHE A 29 -11.55 -35.99 -5.13
C PHE A 29 -10.59 -36.26 -3.95
N PHE A 30 -10.79 -37.37 -3.23
CA PHE A 30 -9.95 -37.73 -2.09
C PHE A 30 -8.54 -38.21 -2.49
N GLN A 31 -8.35 -38.56 -3.76
CA GLN A 31 -7.06 -38.91 -4.34
C GLN A 31 -6.27 -37.67 -4.83
N LEU A 32 -6.94 -36.53 -4.99
CA LEU A 32 -6.27 -35.28 -5.36
C LEU A 32 -5.33 -34.80 -4.25
N SER A 33 -4.25 -34.12 -4.64
CA SER A 33 -3.41 -33.38 -3.69
C SER A 33 -4.25 -32.36 -2.90
N ARG A 34 -3.81 -32.02 -1.69
CA ARG A 34 -4.49 -31.00 -0.86
C ARG A 34 -4.69 -29.67 -1.60
N VAL A 35 -3.71 -29.29 -2.42
CA VAL A 35 -3.75 -28.08 -3.26
C VAL A 35 -4.91 -28.15 -4.25
N ARG A 36 -5.04 -29.27 -4.97
CA ARG A 36 -6.14 -29.45 -5.95
C ARG A 36 -7.51 -29.57 -5.29
N GLN A 37 -7.57 -30.21 -4.11
CA GLN A 37 -8.81 -30.21 -3.32
C GLN A 37 -9.25 -28.78 -2.97
N LYS A 38 -8.31 -27.92 -2.53
CA LYS A 38 -8.59 -26.51 -2.21
C LYS A 38 -9.06 -25.73 -3.43
N VAL A 39 -8.49 -25.96 -4.63
CA VAL A 39 -8.98 -25.36 -5.88
C VAL A 39 -10.44 -25.73 -6.11
N VAL A 40 -10.80 -27.02 -6.03
CA VAL A 40 -12.19 -27.48 -6.23
C VAL A 40 -13.14 -26.82 -5.20
N GLU A 41 -12.72 -26.75 -3.95
CA GLU A 41 -13.51 -26.11 -2.87
C GLU A 41 -13.71 -24.63 -3.09
N ASN A 42 -12.67 -23.90 -3.50
CA ASN A 42 -12.73 -22.48 -3.82
C ASN A 42 -13.65 -22.23 -5.03
N GLU A 43 -13.48 -22.99 -6.10
CA GLU A 43 -14.33 -22.87 -7.30
C GLU A 43 -15.81 -23.09 -6.99
N LEU A 44 -16.15 -24.14 -6.22
CA LEU A 44 -17.55 -24.40 -5.82
C LEU A 44 -18.12 -23.26 -4.98
N ARG A 45 -17.33 -22.69 -4.07
CA ARG A 45 -17.73 -21.52 -3.30
C ARG A 45 -17.98 -20.33 -4.23
N ASP A 46 -17.05 -20.06 -5.15
CA ASP A 46 -17.10 -18.89 -6.02
C ASP A 46 -18.22 -19.00 -7.04
N PHE A 47 -18.54 -20.20 -7.54
CA PHE A 47 -19.76 -20.46 -8.33
C PHE A 47 -21.04 -20.12 -7.56
N ARG A 48 -21.15 -20.53 -6.29
CA ARG A 48 -22.32 -20.20 -5.44
C ARG A 48 -22.44 -18.70 -5.24
N LEU A 49 -21.35 -18.04 -4.87
CA LEU A 49 -21.31 -16.58 -4.70
C LEU A 49 -21.47 -15.82 -6.02
N GLY A 50 -21.18 -16.45 -7.15
CA GLY A 50 -21.44 -15.96 -8.50
C GLY A 50 -22.87 -16.18 -8.98
N GLY A 51 -23.70 -16.88 -8.18
CA GLY A 51 -25.12 -17.09 -8.47
C GLY A 51 -25.42 -18.34 -9.30
N ALA A 52 -24.52 -19.35 -9.36
CA ALA A 52 -24.75 -20.57 -10.13
C ALA A 52 -26.04 -21.34 -9.69
N GLU A 53 -26.39 -21.26 -8.41
CA GLU A 53 -27.58 -21.95 -7.85
C GLU A 53 -28.89 -21.14 -7.95
N LEU A 54 -28.83 -19.91 -8.49
CA LEU A 54 -30.01 -19.06 -8.66
C LEU A 54 -30.95 -19.57 -9.78
N SER A 55 -32.26 -19.28 -9.67
CA SER A 55 -33.20 -19.48 -10.76
C SER A 55 -32.84 -18.61 -11.97
N VAL A 56 -33.32 -18.96 -13.16
CA VAL A 56 -33.03 -18.22 -14.41
C VAL A 56 -33.35 -16.72 -14.29
N GLU A 57 -34.49 -16.39 -13.68
CA GLU A 57 -34.94 -15.00 -13.49
C GLU A 57 -33.99 -14.25 -12.53
N LYS A 58 -33.60 -14.87 -11.41
CA LYS A 58 -32.67 -14.31 -10.44
C LYS A 58 -31.25 -14.18 -11.00
N LYS A 59 -30.79 -15.09 -11.85
CA LYS A 59 -29.50 -14.99 -12.55
C LYS A 59 -29.44 -13.76 -13.44
N ALA A 60 -30.46 -13.46 -14.20
CA ALA A 60 -30.50 -12.26 -15.04
C ALA A 60 -30.37 -10.97 -14.19
N ARG A 61 -31.14 -10.89 -13.11
CA ARG A 61 -31.06 -9.73 -12.20
C ARG A 61 -29.67 -9.63 -11.51
N PHE A 62 -29.12 -10.75 -11.10
CA PHE A 62 -27.77 -10.79 -10.49
C PHE A 62 -26.69 -10.28 -11.45
N MET A 63 -26.73 -10.66 -12.74
CA MET A 63 -25.80 -10.13 -13.75
C MET A 63 -25.94 -8.62 -13.91
N GLN A 64 -27.17 -8.09 -14.00
CA GLN A 64 -27.40 -6.64 -14.05
C GLN A 64 -26.79 -5.93 -12.85
N ILE A 65 -26.98 -6.45 -11.63
CA ILE A 65 -26.38 -5.88 -10.41
C ILE A 65 -24.86 -5.86 -10.50
N GLN A 66 -24.23 -6.93 -11.00
CA GLN A 66 -22.76 -6.97 -11.15
C GLN A 66 -22.24 -5.93 -12.15
N GLU A 67 -22.93 -5.73 -13.26
CA GLU A 67 -22.60 -4.73 -14.28
C GLU A 67 -22.77 -3.29 -13.72
N GLU A 68 -23.91 -3.05 -13.04
CA GLU A 68 -24.19 -1.76 -12.41
C GLU A 68 -23.14 -1.43 -11.33
N LEU A 69 -22.81 -2.38 -10.44
CA LEU A 69 -21.77 -2.22 -9.42
C LEU A 69 -20.40 -1.94 -10.05
N SER A 70 -20.02 -2.66 -11.10
CA SER A 70 -18.75 -2.43 -11.81
C SER A 70 -18.66 -0.99 -12.34
N ARG A 71 -19.73 -0.51 -12.99
CA ARG A 71 -19.80 0.86 -13.51
C ARG A 71 -19.74 1.90 -12.39
N LEU A 72 -20.47 1.67 -11.29
CA LEU A 72 -20.50 2.59 -10.15
C LEU A 72 -19.16 2.65 -9.44
N TYR A 73 -18.47 1.52 -9.27
CA TYR A 73 -17.12 1.51 -8.69
C TYR A 73 -16.11 2.28 -9.54
N SER A 74 -16.10 2.05 -10.86
CA SER A 74 -15.22 2.81 -11.76
C SER A 74 -15.50 4.31 -11.67
N LYS A 75 -16.78 4.72 -11.71
CA LYS A 75 -17.15 6.14 -11.61
C LYS A 75 -16.77 6.73 -10.25
N PHE A 76 -16.91 5.97 -9.17
CA PHE A 76 -16.50 6.41 -7.83
C PHE A 76 -14.99 6.71 -7.76
N GLU A 77 -14.17 5.80 -8.31
CA GLU A 77 -12.71 5.98 -8.34
C GLU A 77 -12.28 7.11 -9.26
N GLU A 78 -12.90 7.25 -10.43
CA GLU A 78 -12.68 8.34 -11.38
C GLU A 78 -12.98 9.70 -10.73
N ASN A 79 -14.15 9.85 -10.11
CA ASN A 79 -14.53 11.07 -9.42
C ASN A 79 -13.53 11.46 -8.31
N LEU A 80 -13.06 10.49 -7.53
CA LEU A 80 -12.06 10.76 -6.48
C LEU A 80 -10.72 11.19 -7.08
N LEU A 81 -10.29 10.55 -8.18
CA LEU A 81 -9.05 10.90 -8.87
C LEU A 81 -9.15 12.30 -9.47
N ASP A 82 -10.25 12.62 -10.16
CA ASP A 82 -10.49 13.91 -10.80
C ASP A 82 -10.55 15.02 -9.75
N ALA A 83 -11.32 14.84 -8.66
CA ALA A 83 -11.38 15.78 -7.55
C ALA A 83 -10.02 16.00 -6.87
N THR A 84 -9.16 14.98 -6.85
CA THR A 84 -7.79 15.10 -6.32
C THR A 84 -6.90 15.90 -7.26
N ASN A 85 -7.06 15.72 -8.56
CA ASN A 85 -6.21 16.34 -9.59
C ASN A 85 -6.61 17.79 -9.92
N ASP A 86 -7.87 18.14 -9.74
CA ASP A 86 -8.38 19.49 -10.02
C ASP A 86 -7.79 20.54 -9.08
N PHE A 87 -7.45 20.14 -7.85
CA PHE A 87 -6.96 21.08 -6.86
C PHE A 87 -5.45 21.32 -6.99
N ALA A 88 -5.08 22.61 -7.10
CA ALA A 88 -3.71 23.07 -6.97
C ALA A 88 -3.66 24.48 -6.38
N LEU A 89 -2.77 24.71 -5.42
CA LEU A 89 -2.41 26.05 -4.92
C LEU A 89 -1.06 26.47 -5.49
N TYR A 90 -0.91 27.76 -5.75
CA TYR A 90 0.34 28.34 -6.27
C TYR A 90 0.78 29.52 -5.39
N PRO A 91 1.23 29.26 -4.14
CA PRO A 91 1.82 30.33 -3.32
C PRO A 91 3.07 30.91 -3.99
N THR A 92 3.23 32.23 -3.90
CA THR A 92 4.35 32.96 -4.49
C THR A 92 5.29 33.53 -3.44
N HIS A 93 4.86 33.58 -2.19
CA HIS A 93 5.65 34.08 -1.07
C HIS A 93 6.20 32.91 -0.26
N ARG A 94 7.53 32.94 0.00
CA ARG A 94 8.21 31.86 0.73
C ARG A 94 7.73 31.76 2.19
N GLU A 95 7.29 32.87 2.75
CA GLU A 95 6.78 32.98 4.11
C GLU A 95 5.50 32.14 4.32
N ASP A 96 4.66 32.02 3.30
CA ASP A 96 3.43 31.20 3.35
C ASP A 96 3.74 29.71 3.50
N LEU A 97 4.96 29.29 3.16
CA LEU A 97 5.46 27.92 3.16
C LEU A 97 6.46 27.67 4.29
N ALA A 98 6.51 28.55 5.31
CA ALA A 98 7.37 28.36 6.48
C ALA A 98 7.12 26.99 7.12
N GLY A 99 8.20 26.34 7.57
CA GLY A 99 8.16 25.00 8.17
C GLY A 99 8.27 23.85 7.17
N LEU A 100 7.94 24.04 5.87
CA LEU A 100 8.05 22.96 4.89
C LEU A 100 9.51 22.55 4.62
N PRO A 101 9.79 21.24 4.50
CA PRO A 101 11.12 20.72 4.17
C PRO A 101 11.64 21.21 2.81
N ALA A 102 12.96 21.31 2.68
CA ALA A 102 13.61 21.85 1.48
C ALA A 102 13.32 21.02 0.22
N ASP A 103 13.38 19.69 0.34
CA ASP A 103 13.11 18.77 -0.77
C ASP A 103 11.65 18.86 -1.27
N VAL A 104 10.69 19.06 -0.35
CA VAL A 104 9.28 19.30 -0.70
C VAL A 104 9.12 20.62 -1.44
N LEU A 105 9.84 21.65 -1.03
CA LEU A 105 9.83 22.96 -1.70
C LEU A 105 10.46 22.89 -3.09
N ASP A 106 11.56 22.16 -3.25
CA ASP A 106 12.21 21.95 -4.55
C ASP A 106 11.26 21.22 -5.50
N ALA A 107 10.63 20.13 -5.05
CA ALA A 107 9.63 19.40 -5.83
C ALA A 107 8.41 20.28 -6.18
N ALA A 108 7.93 21.07 -5.25
CA ALA A 108 6.80 21.99 -5.48
C ALA A 108 7.15 23.11 -6.48
N LYS A 109 8.40 23.59 -6.45
CA LYS A 109 8.90 24.61 -7.39
C LYS A 109 9.03 24.05 -8.80
N GLU A 110 9.57 22.83 -8.95
CA GLU A 110 9.64 22.14 -10.23
C GLU A 110 8.25 21.88 -10.80
N ALA A 111 7.30 21.43 -9.97
CA ALA A 111 5.93 21.20 -10.38
C ALA A 111 5.22 22.49 -10.83
N ALA A 112 5.48 23.63 -10.20
CA ALA A 112 4.97 24.93 -10.65
C ALA A 112 5.58 25.35 -12.00
N ALA A 113 6.88 25.14 -12.17
CA ALA A 113 7.59 25.45 -13.41
C ALA A 113 7.09 24.60 -14.60
N GLN A 114 6.76 23.32 -14.37
CA GLN A 114 6.14 22.45 -15.38
C GLN A 114 4.78 23.00 -15.86
N ASP A 115 4.02 23.66 -14.98
CA ASP A 115 2.77 24.31 -15.32
C ASP A 115 2.95 25.74 -15.87
N GLY A 116 4.20 26.21 -16.01
CA GLY A 116 4.52 27.57 -16.46
C GLY A 116 4.11 28.66 -15.45
N LYS A 117 3.98 28.30 -14.16
CA LYS A 117 3.56 29.24 -13.10
C LYS A 117 4.71 29.61 -12.16
N PRO A 118 4.75 30.85 -11.65
CA PRO A 118 5.72 31.25 -10.65
C PRO A 118 5.40 30.63 -9.28
N GLY A 119 6.41 30.56 -8.39
CA GLY A 119 6.24 30.09 -7.02
C GLY A 119 6.32 28.60 -6.88
N TRP A 120 5.42 28.03 -6.09
CA TRP A 120 5.37 26.60 -5.71
C TRP A 120 3.99 26.03 -5.99
N LYS A 121 3.91 24.78 -6.45
CA LYS A 121 2.65 24.06 -6.65
C LYS A 121 2.41 23.08 -5.51
N LEU A 122 1.33 23.26 -4.76
CA LEU A 122 0.87 22.31 -3.75
C LEU A 122 -0.42 21.63 -4.25
N THR A 123 -0.47 20.30 -4.12
CA THR A 123 -1.61 19.48 -4.54
C THR A 123 -2.09 18.60 -3.39
N LEU A 124 -3.24 17.91 -3.57
CA LEU A 124 -3.76 16.97 -2.57
C LEU A 124 -3.09 15.58 -2.62
N ARG A 125 -2.05 15.42 -3.41
CA ARG A 125 -1.29 14.16 -3.45
C ARG A 125 -0.39 14.03 -2.24
N ALA A 126 -0.18 12.79 -1.80
CA ALA A 126 0.57 12.49 -0.58
C ALA A 126 1.92 13.23 -0.47
N PRO A 127 2.77 13.31 -1.52
CA PRO A 127 4.06 14.00 -1.44
C PRO A 127 4.00 15.49 -1.07
N PHE A 128 2.86 16.14 -1.28
CA PHE A 128 2.65 17.54 -0.90
C PHE A 128 1.70 17.69 0.27
N TRP A 129 0.59 16.95 0.27
CA TRP A 129 -0.42 17.06 1.31
C TRP A 129 0.09 16.68 2.70
N MET A 130 0.77 15.54 2.82
CA MET A 130 1.28 15.08 4.11
C MET A 130 2.30 16.05 4.72
N PRO A 131 3.35 16.51 4.00
CA PRO A 131 4.28 17.49 4.54
C PRO A 131 3.61 18.82 4.93
N VAL A 132 2.62 19.30 4.19
CA VAL A 132 1.87 20.51 4.58
C VAL A 132 1.17 20.28 5.91
N MET A 133 0.50 19.14 6.11
CA MET A 133 -0.19 18.84 7.35
C MET A 133 0.74 18.67 8.55
N GLN A 134 1.95 18.16 8.33
CA GLN A 134 2.93 17.88 9.39
C GLN A 134 3.82 19.07 9.74
N TYR A 135 4.23 19.87 8.74
CA TYR A 135 5.32 20.82 8.91
C TYR A 135 4.96 22.29 8.64
N ALA A 136 3.92 22.59 7.85
CA ALA A 136 3.62 23.97 7.53
C ALA A 136 3.22 24.77 8.78
N ASP A 137 3.97 25.84 9.09
CA ASP A 137 3.64 26.71 10.22
C ASP A 137 2.36 27.53 9.96
N ASN A 138 2.04 27.79 8.70
CA ASN A 138 0.83 28.51 8.27
C ASN A 138 -0.43 27.68 8.52
N ARG A 139 -1.16 27.99 9.61
CA ARG A 139 -2.39 27.30 10.01
C ARG A 139 -3.50 27.40 8.97
N ALA A 140 -3.64 28.55 8.31
CA ALA A 140 -4.67 28.75 7.28
C ALA A 140 -4.42 27.86 6.05
N LEU A 141 -3.14 27.66 5.68
CA LEU A 141 -2.76 26.71 4.63
C LEU A 141 -3.13 25.27 5.02
N ARG A 142 -2.83 24.85 6.25
CA ARG A 142 -3.23 23.51 6.74
C ARG A 142 -4.74 23.33 6.71
N GLU A 143 -5.51 24.32 7.21
CA GLU A 143 -6.98 24.28 7.18
C GLU A 143 -7.51 24.15 5.74
N GLN A 144 -7.04 24.98 4.82
CA GLN A 144 -7.47 24.94 3.42
C GLN A 144 -7.19 23.58 2.78
N MET A 145 -5.95 23.10 2.92
CA MET A 145 -5.55 21.79 2.38
C MET A 145 -6.35 20.64 3.01
N TYR A 146 -6.54 20.68 4.33
CA TYR A 146 -7.31 19.66 5.06
C TYR A 146 -8.76 19.61 4.60
N ARG A 147 -9.45 20.76 4.62
CA ARG A 147 -10.86 20.83 4.21
C ARG A 147 -11.06 20.34 2.78
N THR A 148 -10.23 20.80 1.86
CA THR A 148 -10.31 20.34 0.47
C THR A 148 -10.05 18.85 0.34
N TYR A 149 -9.09 18.30 1.10
CA TYR A 149 -8.77 16.89 1.06
C TYR A 149 -9.90 16.00 1.57
N VAL A 150 -10.52 16.33 2.72
CA VAL A 150 -11.55 15.50 3.35
C VAL A 150 -12.93 15.64 2.70
N THR A 151 -13.16 16.68 1.90
CA THR A 151 -14.41 16.90 1.16
C THR A 151 -14.33 16.52 -0.31
N ARG A 152 -13.24 15.89 -0.75
CA ARG A 152 -13.11 15.42 -2.14
C ARG A 152 -14.22 14.45 -2.49
N ALA A 153 -14.76 14.61 -3.70
CA ALA A 153 -15.80 13.75 -4.24
C ALA A 153 -17.01 13.57 -3.29
N SER A 154 -17.39 14.63 -2.58
CA SER A 154 -18.54 14.65 -1.66
C SER A 154 -19.47 15.83 -1.99
N GLU A 155 -20.62 15.87 -1.32
CA GLU A 155 -21.61 16.96 -1.43
C GLU A 155 -21.07 18.33 -1.02
N PHE A 156 -19.93 18.40 -0.35
CA PHE A 156 -19.24 19.64 0.03
C PHE A 156 -18.19 20.10 -0.99
N GLY A 157 -17.93 19.32 -2.01
CA GLY A 157 -16.96 19.59 -3.07
C GLY A 157 -17.63 20.02 -4.37
N ASN A 158 -16.94 19.81 -5.50
CA ASN A 158 -17.52 20.03 -6.83
C ASN A 158 -18.58 18.98 -7.14
N SER A 159 -19.80 19.41 -7.44
CA SER A 159 -20.94 18.52 -7.72
C SER A 159 -20.74 17.58 -8.92
N GLU A 160 -19.82 17.88 -9.83
CA GLU A 160 -19.47 17.00 -10.96
C GLU A 160 -18.87 15.67 -10.50
N TRP A 161 -18.17 15.68 -9.36
CA TRP A 161 -17.50 14.50 -8.80
C TRP A 161 -18.15 13.99 -7.50
N ASP A 162 -19.34 14.45 -7.16
CA ASP A 162 -20.02 14.02 -5.94
C ASP A 162 -20.40 12.53 -5.98
N ASN A 163 -19.83 11.77 -5.07
CA ASN A 163 -20.06 10.32 -4.91
C ASN A 163 -21.22 9.98 -3.98
N THR A 164 -21.89 10.94 -3.35
CA THR A 164 -22.95 10.70 -2.36
C THR A 164 -24.06 9.81 -2.91
N SER A 165 -24.54 10.12 -4.12
CA SER A 165 -25.58 9.31 -4.78
C SER A 165 -25.08 7.94 -5.22
N LEU A 166 -23.79 7.81 -5.61
CA LEU A 166 -23.17 6.54 -5.97
C LEU A 166 -23.06 5.61 -4.76
N ILE A 167 -22.70 6.15 -3.59
CA ILE A 167 -22.64 5.39 -2.33
C ILE A 167 -23.99 4.75 -2.03
N ALA A 168 -25.08 5.51 -2.09
CA ALA A 168 -26.42 5.00 -1.85
C ALA A 168 -26.81 3.89 -2.83
N GLN A 169 -26.52 4.07 -4.13
CA GLN A 169 -26.78 3.06 -5.16
C GLN A 169 -25.96 1.78 -4.91
N ILE A 170 -24.66 1.91 -4.64
CA ILE A 170 -23.79 0.77 -4.36
C ILE A 170 -24.29 -0.02 -3.15
N LEU A 171 -24.66 0.65 -2.05
CA LEU A 171 -25.14 -0.01 -0.84
C LEU A 171 -26.47 -0.76 -1.08
N ASN A 172 -27.38 -0.15 -1.83
CA ASN A 172 -28.65 -0.80 -2.19
C ASN A 172 -28.42 -2.03 -3.06
N LEU A 173 -27.57 -1.95 -4.08
CA LEU A 173 -27.26 -3.08 -4.96
C LEU A 173 -26.52 -4.21 -4.21
N ARG A 174 -25.60 -3.86 -3.29
CA ARG A 174 -24.94 -4.84 -2.42
C ARG A 174 -25.95 -5.57 -1.53
N GLN A 175 -26.92 -4.86 -0.97
CA GLN A 175 -27.96 -5.46 -0.15
C GLN A 175 -28.89 -6.36 -0.98
N GLU A 176 -29.29 -5.94 -2.18
CA GLU A 176 -30.07 -6.76 -3.11
C GLU A 176 -29.32 -8.04 -3.51
N LYS A 177 -28.03 -7.90 -3.87
CA LYS A 177 -27.13 -9.03 -4.16
C LYS A 177 -27.07 -10.03 -3.01
N ALA A 178 -26.90 -9.56 -1.78
CA ALA A 178 -26.86 -10.42 -0.59
C ALA A 178 -28.14 -11.22 -0.43
N ARG A 179 -29.30 -10.57 -0.57
CA ARG A 179 -30.61 -11.22 -0.48
C ARG A 179 -30.83 -12.27 -1.60
N LEU A 180 -30.41 -11.98 -2.82
CA LEU A 180 -30.47 -12.94 -3.92
C LEU A 180 -29.69 -14.21 -3.60
N LEU A 181 -28.52 -14.08 -2.98
CA LEU A 181 -27.66 -15.18 -2.57
C LEU A 181 -28.09 -15.87 -1.27
N GLY A 182 -29.14 -15.39 -0.61
CA GLY A 182 -29.67 -15.98 0.63
C GLY A 182 -28.99 -15.49 1.92
N TYR A 183 -28.21 -14.42 1.86
CA TYR A 183 -27.57 -13.78 3.00
C TYR A 183 -28.42 -12.62 3.55
N ALA A 184 -28.31 -12.36 4.85
CA ALA A 184 -29.04 -11.27 5.50
C ALA A 184 -28.47 -9.89 5.08
N ASN A 185 -27.17 -9.80 4.86
CA ASN A 185 -26.49 -8.56 4.51
C ASN A 185 -25.20 -8.83 3.71
N TYR A 186 -24.61 -7.75 3.16
CA TYR A 186 -23.42 -7.87 2.32
C TYR A 186 -22.15 -8.22 3.12
N ALA A 187 -22.08 -7.92 4.41
CA ALA A 187 -20.95 -8.32 5.25
C ALA A 187 -20.85 -9.85 5.34
N GLU A 188 -21.96 -10.56 5.45
CA GLU A 188 -21.99 -12.03 5.39
C GLU A 188 -21.48 -12.56 4.04
N VAL A 189 -21.89 -11.96 2.91
CA VAL A 189 -21.37 -12.31 1.57
C VAL A 189 -19.85 -12.10 1.49
N SER A 190 -19.37 -10.98 2.05
CA SER A 190 -17.95 -10.66 2.07
C SER A 190 -17.15 -11.69 2.88
N LEU A 191 -17.65 -12.12 4.04
CA LEU A 191 -16.99 -13.12 4.87
C LEU A 191 -17.06 -14.53 4.26
N ALA A 192 -18.13 -14.87 3.56
CA ALA A 192 -18.24 -16.13 2.85
C ALA A 192 -17.20 -16.28 1.72
N ARG A 193 -16.67 -15.16 1.21
CA ARG A 193 -15.67 -15.15 0.16
C ARG A 193 -14.26 -15.15 0.73
N ASN A 194 -13.72 -16.35 1.00
CA ASN A 194 -12.30 -16.49 1.31
C ASN A 194 -11.81 -15.64 2.49
N LYS A 195 -12.43 -15.84 3.66
CA LYS A 195 -12.07 -15.20 4.93
C LYS A 195 -11.99 -16.25 6.03
N MET A 196 -11.17 -16.00 7.05
CA MET A 196 -11.07 -16.84 8.26
C MET A 196 -12.18 -16.52 9.25
N ALA A 197 -12.54 -15.24 9.40
CA ALA A 197 -13.65 -14.80 10.25
C ALA A 197 -14.97 -15.38 9.72
N ARG A 198 -15.77 -15.94 10.64
CA ARG A 198 -16.96 -16.75 10.31
C ARG A 198 -18.26 -15.95 10.28
N SER A 199 -18.30 -14.83 10.96
CA SER A 199 -19.49 -13.99 11.06
C SER A 199 -19.16 -12.51 11.26
N PRO A 200 -20.04 -11.58 10.84
CA PRO A 200 -19.90 -10.17 11.13
C PRO A 200 -19.81 -9.88 12.64
N ARG A 201 -20.47 -10.71 13.46
CA ARG A 201 -20.44 -10.56 14.91
C ARG A 201 -19.04 -10.83 15.47
N GLU A 202 -18.37 -11.90 15.02
CA GLU A 202 -17.01 -12.23 15.43
C GLU A 202 -16.04 -11.06 15.15
N VAL A 203 -16.16 -10.45 13.97
CA VAL A 203 -15.36 -9.27 13.58
C VAL A 203 -15.69 -8.07 14.47
N LEU A 204 -16.97 -7.78 14.70
CA LEU A 204 -17.40 -6.67 15.55
C LEU A 204 -16.99 -6.84 17.01
N ASP A 205 -17.12 -8.06 17.55
CA ASP A 205 -16.72 -8.36 18.92
C ASP A 205 -15.21 -8.14 19.10
N PHE A 206 -14.38 -8.59 18.14
CA PHE A 206 -12.94 -8.33 18.13
C PHE A 206 -12.60 -6.84 18.05
N LEU A 207 -13.24 -6.10 17.14
CA LEU A 207 -13.00 -4.65 16.98
C LEU A 207 -13.46 -3.85 18.21
N HIS A 208 -14.58 -4.23 18.84
CA HIS A 208 -15.06 -3.61 20.06
C HIS A 208 -14.12 -3.86 21.24
N GLU A 209 -13.59 -5.07 21.37
CA GLU A 209 -12.61 -5.41 22.40
C GLU A 209 -11.33 -4.59 22.22
N LEU A 210 -10.77 -4.59 21.02
CA LEU A 210 -9.59 -3.80 20.67
C LEU A 210 -9.81 -2.30 20.94
N GLY A 211 -10.94 -1.75 20.49
CA GLY A 211 -11.29 -0.36 20.71
C GLY A 211 -11.47 -0.02 22.19
N LYS A 212 -12.04 -0.93 22.99
CA LYS A 212 -12.19 -0.76 24.44
C LYS A 212 -10.83 -0.68 25.13
N GLU A 213 -9.92 -1.57 24.79
CA GLU A 213 -8.57 -1.60 25.36
C GLU A 213 -7.72 -0.40 24.91
N ALA A 214 -7.81 0.02 23.64
CA ALA A 214 -7.04 1.14 23.12
C ALA A 214 -7.55 2.52 23.59
N ARG A 215 -8.84 2.67 23.84
CA ARG A 215 -9.48 3.97 24.14
C ARG A 215 -8.87 4.75 25.30
N PRO A 216 -8.53 4.16 26.46
CA PRO A 216 -7.90 4.89 27.56
C PRO A 216 -6.53 5.48 27.19
N TYR A 217 -5.78 4.78 26.33
CA TYR A 217 -4.49 5.24 25.82
C TYR A 217 -4.69 6.38 24.83
N ALA A 218 -5.60 6.24 23.89
CA ALA A 218 -5.95 7.31 22.94
C ALA A 218 -6.43 8.59 23.64
N GLN A 219 -7.20 8.47 24.72
CA GLN A 219 -7.65 9.62 25.50
C GLN A 219 -6.47 10.34 26.20
N ARG A 220 -5.50 9.60 26.71
CA ARG A 220 -4.27 10.19 27.30
C ARG A 220 -3.44 10.87 26.24
N ASP A 221 -3.16 10.19 25.12
CA ASP A 221 -2.40 10.73 24.01
C ASP A 221 -3.01 12.04 23.50
N PHE A 222 -4.34 12.06 23.33
CA PHE A 222 -5.07 13.24 22.86
C PHE A 222 -5.07 14.38 23.89
N ALA A 223 -5.20 14.06 25.19
CA ALA A 223 -5.14 15.07 26.25
C ALA A 223 -3.75 15.72 26.32
N ASP A 224 -2.68 14.92 26.19
CA ASP A 224 -1.31 15.43 26.15
C ASP A 224 -1.06 16.29 24.92
N LEU A 225 -1.52 15.86 23.75
CA LEU A 225 -1.43 16.63 22.52
C LEU A 225 -2.17 17.97 22.63
N LYS A 226 -3.39 17.96 23.15
CA LYS A 226 -4.21 19.16 23.34
C LYS A 226 -3.53 20.16 24.29
N ARG A 227 -2.99 19.67 25.40
CA ARG A 227 -2.25 20.49 26.38
C ARG A 227 -1.05 21.14 25.72
N PHE A 228 -0.23 20.36 25.02
CA PHE A 228 0.93 20.86 24.29
C PHE A 228 0.57 21.92 23.24
N ALA A 229 -0.50 21.67 22.47
CA ALA A 229 -0.99 22.61 21.46
C ALA A 229 -1.41 23.95 22.08
N CYS A 230 -2.13 23.94 23.19
CA CYS A 230 -2.53 25.16 23.90
C CYS A 230 -1.35 25.87 24.57
N ASP A 231 -0.54 25.12 25.35
CA ASP A 231 0.46 25.72 26.22
C ASP A 231 1.70 26.20 25.47
N GLU A 232 2.11 25.47 24.44
CA GLU A 232 3.37 25.74 23.74
C GLU A 232 3.18 26.25 22.32
N LEU A 233 2.26 25.71 21.55
CA LEU A 233 1.97 26.18 20.20
C LEU A 233 1.02 27.38 20.19
N LYS A 234 0.44 27.74 21.36
CA LYS A 234 -0.49 28.87 21.51
C LYS A 234 -1.71 28.77 20.61
N LEU A 235 -2.19 27.56 20.40
CA LEU A 235 -3.44 27.30 19.70
C LEU A 235 -4.60 27.37 20.70
N ASP A 236 -5.54 28.28 20.52
CA ASP A 236 -6.72 28.40 21.39
C ASP A 236 -7.57 27.12 21.34
N THR A 237 -7.65 26.48 20.18
CA THR A 237 -8.32 25.20 19.94
C THR A 237 -7.45 24.31 19.08
N LEU A 238 -7.48 23.00 19.39
CA LEU A 238 -6.85 21.97 18.57
C LEU A 238 -7.90 21.45 17.57
N GLU A 239 -7.76 21.84 16.32
CA GLU A 239 -8.65 21.43 15.24
C GLU A 239 -8.06 20.22 14.48
N ALA A 240 -8.86 19.58 13.62
CA ALA A 240 -8.44 18.38 12.90
C ALA A 240 -7.20 18.62 12.00
N TRP A 241 -7.08 19.81 11.41
CA TRP A 241 -5.90 20.21 10.61
C TRP A 241 -4.66 20.56 11.44
N ASP A 242 -4.77 20.63 12.76
CA ASP A 242 -3.65 20.90 13.65
C ASP A 242 -3.04 19.61 14.23
N ILE A 243 -3.77 18.47 14.18
CA ILE A 243 -3.38 17.23 14.86
C ILE A 243 -2.02 16.73 14.36
N ALA A 244 -1.82 16.61 13.06
CA ALA A 244 -0.57 16.12 12.48
C ALA A 244 0.61 17.06 12.80
N TYR A 245 0.39 18.37 12.67
CA TYR A 245 1.38 19.39 12.98
C TYR A 245 1.78 19.37 14.46
N ALA A 246 0.78 19.39 15.36
CA ALA A 246 1.04 19.37 16.80
C ALA A 246 1.69 18.05 17.24
N SER A 247 1.30 16.92 16.65
CA SER A 247 1.91 15.61 16.93
C SER A 247 3.38 15.58 16.53
N GLU A 248 3.74 16.14 15.37
CA GLU A 248 5.13 16.20 14.91
C GLU A 248 5.99 17.08 15.87
N LYS A 249 5.50 18.24 16.24
CA LYS A 249 6.20 19.13 17.20
C LYS A 249 6.32 18.50 18.60
N LEU A 250 5.31 17.76 19.06
CA LEU A 250 5.35 17.05 20.34
C LEU A 250 6.33 15.88 20.30
N ARG A 251 6.39 15.15 19.20
CA ARG A 251 7.33 14.06 18.98
C ARG A 251 8.78 14.56 18.99
N ASP A 252 9.05 15.65 18.28
CA ASP A 252 10.37 16.30 18.28
C ASP A 252 10.77 16.72 19.70
N LYS A 253 9.84 17.33 20.45
CA LYS A 253 10.08 17.73 21.84
C LYS A 253 10.44 16.56 22.76
N TYR A 254 9.72 15.42 22.65
CA TYR A 254 9.91 14.29 23.56
C TYR A 254 11.12 13.45 23.24
N TYR A 255 11.43 13.28 21.95
CA TYR A 255 12.44 12.34 21.51
C TYR A 255 13.66 13.02 20.86
N SER A 256 13.62 14.34 20.65
CA SER A 256 14.62 15.08 19.86
C SER A 256 14.88 14.36 18.53
N PHE A 257 13.77 13.98 17.85
CA PHE A 257 13.75 13.13 16.68
C PHE A 257 12.91 13.82 15.59
N SER A 258 13.50 13.93 14.41
CA SER A 258 12.83 14.48 13.22
C SER A 258 12.86 13.46 12.08
N ASP A 259 11.70 13.17 11.51
CA ASP A 259 11.61 12.35 10.29
C ASP A 259 12.43 12.95 9.15
N GLN A 260 12.59 14.27 9.12
CA GLN A 260 13.36 14.95 8.08
C GLN A 260 14.87 14.71 8.23
N GLU A 261 15.39 14.57 9.47
CA GLU A 261 16.78 14.16 9.72
C GLU A 261 16.97 12.70 9.28
N VAL A 262 16.09 11.83 9.69
CA VAL A 262 16.13 10.40 9.35
C VAL A 262 16.03 10.16 7.86
N LYS A 263 15.16 10.88 7.15
CA LYS A 263 14.96 10.82 5.71
C LYS A 263 16.25 11.01 4.90
N GLN A 264 17.20 11.82 5.40
CA GLN A 264 18.48 12.06 4.72
C GLN A 264 19.34 10.78 4.58
N TYR A 265 19.04 9.76 5.37
CA TYR A 265 19.75 8.48 5.34
C TYR A 265 19.08 7.41 4.48
N PHE A 266 17.92 7.71 3.88
CA PHE A 266 17.17 6.77 3.05
C PHE A 266 17.03 7.21 1.58
N PRO A 267 18.14 7.45 0.86
CA PRO A 267 18.05 7.64 -0.59
C PRO A 267 17.60 6.33 -1.26
N GLU A 268 16.65 6.41 -2.20
CA GLU A 268 15.99 5.29 -2.86
C GLU A 268 16.96 4.19 -3.35
N PRO A 269 18.06 4.51 -4.07
CA PRO A 269 18.96 3.46 -4.56
C PRO A 269 19.61 2.65 -3.43
N GLN A 270 19.86 3.27 -2.28
CA GLN A 270 20.44 2.61 -1.12
C GLN A 270 19.41 1.75 -0.39
N VAL A 271 18.16 2.24 -0.27
CA VAL A 271 17.05 1.48 0.32
C VAL A 271 16.76 0.22 -0.49
N LEU A 272 16.65 0.33 -1.83
CA LEU A 272 16.45 -0.83 -2.70
C LEU A 272 17.59 -1.84 -2.60
N ARG A 273 18.85 -1.37 -2.56
CA ARG A 273 20.01 -2.24 -2.37
C ARG A 273 19.91 -3.01 -1.06
N GLY A 274 19.63 -2.33 0.05
CA GLY A 274 19.52 -2.96 1.38
C GLY A 274 18.37 -3.95 1.46
N LEU A 275 17.20 -3.61 0.89
CA LEU A 275 16.06 -4.51 0.78
C LEU A 275 16.44 -5.79 0.01
N PHE A 276 17.08 -5.64 -1.15
CA PHE A 276 17.45 -6.81 -1.97
C PHE A 276 18.48 -7.68 -1.26
N GLN A 277 19.52 -7.11 -0.64
CA GLN A 277 20.50 -7.85 0.16
C GLN A 277 19.85 -8.64 1.31
N LEU A 278 18.91 -8.03 2.02
CA LEU A 278 18.16 -8.73 3.07
C LEU A 278 17.40 -9.92 2.50
N VAL A 279 16.65 -9.74 1.44
CA VAL A 279 15.80 -10.76 0.83
C VAL A 279 16.63 -11.89 0.20
N GLU A 280 17.74 -11.56 -0.45
CA GLU A 280 18.70 -12.51 -1.00
C GLU A 280 19.29 -13.41 0.12
N ARG A 281 19.61 -12.80 1.26
CA ARG A 281 20.09 -13.53 2.43
C ARG A 281 19.01 -14.43 3.07
N LEU A 282 17.76 -13.93 3.18
CA LEU A 282 16.66 -14.67 3.81
C LEU A 282 16.20 -15.86 2.98
N TYR A 283 16.13 -15.70 1.67
CA TYR A 283 15.49 -16.67 0.78
C TYR A 283 16.48 -17.39 -0.17
N GLY A 284 17.76 -17.05 -0.15
CA GLY A 284 18.75 -17.66 -1.05
C GLY A 284 18.46 -17.37 -2.52
N ILE A 285 18.03 -16.19 -2.84
CA ILE A 285 17.73 -15.73 -4.21
C ILE A 285 18.71 -14.64 -4.63
N ARG A 286 18.65 -14.23 -5.89
CA ARG A 286 19.40 -13.11 -6.45
C ARG A 286 18.47 -12.23 -7.27
N ILE A 287 18.53 -10.92 -7.05
CA ILE A 287 17.67 -9.93 -7.71
C ILE A 287 18.54 -9.07 -8.63
N GLU A 288 18.19 -8.99 -9.90
CA GLU A 288 18.92 -8.21 -10.92
C GLU A 288 17.99 -7.29 -11.68
N LYS A 289 18.39 -6.02 -11.78
CA LYS A 289 17.70 -5.05 -12.66
C LYS A 289 17.89 -5.47 -14.11
N THR A 290 16.83 -5.40 -14.90
CA THR A 290 16.86 -5.68 -16.33
C THR A 290 15.95 -4.72 -17.08
N GLU A 291 16.13 -4.64 -18.39
CA GLU A 291 15.31 -3.77 -19.25
C GLU A 291 14.13 -4.54 -19.83
N THR A 292 12.98 -3.89 -19.85
CA THR A 292 11.77 -4.37 -20.50
C THR A 292 10.90 -3.16 -20.90
N PRO A 293 9.95 -3.31 -21.84
CA PRO A 293 8.97 -2.26 -22.08
C PRO A 293 8.19 -1.90 -20.80
N VAL A 294 8.14 -0.62 -20.47
CA VAL A 294 7.46 -0.08 -19.30
C VAL A 294 6.48 1.01 -19.73
N TRP A 295 5.46 1.28 -18.91
CA TRP A 295 4.43 2.32 -19.18
C TRP A 295 4.84 3.73 -18.76
N HIS A 296 5.93 3.87 -17.98
CA HIS A 296 6.48 5.14 -17.54
C HIS A 296 8.00 4.99 -17.35
N PRO A 297 8.81 6.02 -17.68
CA PRO A 297 10.28 5.92 -17.59
C PRO A 297 10.82 5.65 -16.18
N ASP A 298 10.08 6.04 -15.14
CA ASP A 298 10.48 5.81 -13.75
C ASP A 298 10.20 4.38 -13.24
N VAL A 299 9.54 3.56 -14.04
CA VAL A 299 9.25 2.17 -13.65
C VAL A 299 10.48 1.31 -13.82
N LEU A 300 10.86 0.63 -12.76
CA LEU A 300 11.99 -0.30 -12.75
C LEU A 300 11.49 -1.74 -12.95
N PHE A 301 12.31 -2.59 -13.52
CA PHE A 301 12.01 -4.00 -13.72
C PHE A 301 13.14 -4.89 -13.26
N TYR A 302 12.80 -6.00 -12.60
CA TYR A 302 13.75 -6.89 -11.96
C TYR A 302 13.46 -8.36 -12.24
N ASN A 303 14.54 -9.15 -12.39
CA ASN A 303 14.52 -10.60 -12.43
C ASN A 303 14.92 -11.17 -11.07
N ILE A 304 14.30 -12.28 -10.68
CA ILE A 304 14.64 -13.06 -9.49
C ILE A 304 15.16 -14.43 -9.93
N TYR A 305 16.35 -14.77 -9.47
CA TYR A 305 17.01 -16.05 -9.75
C TYR A 305 17.15 -16.87 -8.47
N ASP A 306 17.02 -18.19 -8.59
CA ASP A 306 17.35 -19.11 -7.50
C ASP A 306 18.88 -19.31 -7.36
N VAL A 307 19.31 -20.06 -6.35
CA VAL A 307 20.72 -20.39 -6.10
C VAL A 307 21.39 -21.10 -7.28
N GLY A 308 20.64 -21.78 -8.14
CA GLY A 308 21.11 -22.45 -9.35
C GLY A 308 21.20 -21.52 -10.58
N GLY A 309 20.87 -20.24 -10.43
CA GLY A 309 20.84 -19.25 -11.53
C GLY A 309 19.62 -19.36 -12.44
N ARG A 310 18.59 -20.12 -12.05
CA ARG A 310 17.34 -20.23 -12.81
C ARG A 310 16.43 -19.05 -12.50
N LEU A 311 15.87 -18.42 -13.53
CA LEU A 311 14.85 -17.38 -13.40
C LEU A 311 13.57 -17.98 -12.80
N ILE A 312 13.13 -17.45 -11.64
CA ILE A 312 11.98 -17.97 -10.89
C ILE A 312 10.83 -16.98 -10.73
N GLY A 313 11.08 -15.67 -10.93
CA GLY A 313 10.07 -14.63 -10.85
C GLY A 313 10.57 -13.31 -11.41
N GLN A 314 9.64 -12.38 -11.64
CA GLN A 314 9.95 -11.03 -12.15
C GLN A 314 8.99 -10.01 -11.52
N PHE A 315 9.41 -8.75 -11.39
CA PHE A 315 8.51 -7.71 -10.90
C PHE A 315 8.82 -6.33 -11.47
N TYR A 316 7.75 -5.53 -11.57
CA TYR A 316 7.82 -4.10 -11.83
C TYR A 316 7.77 -3.34 -10.51
N ALA A 317 8.60 -2.33 -10.35
CA ALA A 317 8.57 -1.39 -9.23
C ALA A 317 8.19 0.00 -9.75
N ASP A 318 6.97 0.43 -9.47
CA ASP A 318 6.41 1.72 -9.82
C ASP A 318 6.25 2.54 -8.54
N LEU A 319 7.31 3.25 -8.13
CA LEU A 319 7.45 3.79 -6.78
C LEU A 319 6.87 5.20 -6.61
N TYR A 320 6.82 6.01 -7.68
CA TYR A 320 6.55 7.44 -7.54
C TYR A 320 5.11 7.83 -7.86
N SER A 321 4.66 8.89 -7.19
CA SER A 321 3.34 9.50 -7.41
C SER A 321 3.29 10.26 -8.72
N ARG A 322 2.17 10.15 -9.47
CA ARG A 322 1.89 10.93 -10.68
C ARG A 322 0.38 11.08 -10.91
N SER A 323 -0.01 12.05 -11.76
CA SER A 323 -1.42 12.42 -11.98
C SER A 323 -2.31 11.29 -12.53
N THR A 324 -1.74 10.34 -13.26
CA THR A 324 -2.45 9.20 -13.85
C THR A 324 -2.51 7.97 -12.95
N LYS A 325 -1.97 8.05 -11.73
CA LYS A 325 -1.87 6.94 -10.80
C LYS A 325 -2.76 7.17 -9.58
N ARG A 326 -3.54 6.15 -9.19
CA ARG A 326 -4.35 6.21 -7.97
C ARG A 326 -3.46 6.30 -6.74
N SER A 327 -3.98 6.86 -5.65
CA SER A 327 -3.26 6.99 -4.36
C SER A 327 -3.14 5.65 -3.64
N GLY A 328 -2.26 5.60 -2.64
CA GLY A 328 -1.98 4.42 -1.82
C GLY A 328 -0.80 3.61 -2.34
N ALA A 329 -0.51 2.49 -1.68
CA ALA A 329 0.43 1.49 -2.13
C ALA A 329 -0.30 0.16 -2.28
N TRP A 330 0.14 -0.69 -3.19
CA TRP A 330 -0.44 -2.01 -3.40
C TRP A 330 0.47 -2.89 -4.27
N MET A 331 0.48 -4.18 -3.97
CA MET A 331 0.96 -5.19 -4.89
C MET A 331 -0.19 -5.69 -5.77
N ASP A 332 0.09 -6.00 -7.05
CA ASP A 332 -0.87 -6.63 -7.95
C ASP A 332 -0.21 -7.76 -8.75
N GLU A 333 -1.02 -8.75 -9.12
CA GLU A 333 -0.57 -9.86 -9.94
C GLU A 333 -0.59 -9.47 -11.42
N ALA A 334 0.57 -9.60 -12.09
CA ALA A 334 0.62 -9.56 -13.56
C ALA A 334 0.45 -10.96 -14.14
N ILE A 335 1.19 -11.95 -13.63
CA ILE A 335 1.18 -13.35 -14.05
C ILE A 335 1.35 -14.23 -12.83
N ALA A 336 0.45 -15.23 -12.68
CA ALA A 336 0.61 -16.24 -11.64
C ALA A 336 1.53 -17.39 -12.07
N ARG A 337 2.19 -18.02 -11.10
CA ARG A 337 2.90 -19.26 -11.33
C ARG A 337 1.92 -20.38 -11.66
N ARG A 338 2.18 -21.12 -12.71
CA ARG A 338 1.41 -22.32 -13.05
C ARG A 338 2.19 -23.29 -13.93
N ARG A 339 1.81 -24.56 -13.88
CA ARG A 339 2.28 -25.57 -14.85
C ARG A 339 1.40 -25.54 -16.09
N LYS A 340 2.00 -25.35 -17.27
CA LYS A 340 1.32 -25.34 -18.56
C LYS A 340 2.14 -26.14 -19.57
N ASN A 341 1.54 -27.16 -20.20
CA ASN A 341 2.17 -27.96 -21.25
C ASN A 341 3.58 -28.50 -20.87
N GLY A 342 3.72 -28.99 -19.64
CA GLY A 342 4.98 -29.57 -19.14
C GLY A 342 6.03 -28.54 -18.66
N SER A 343 5.83 -27.24 -18.90
CA SER A 343 6.69 -26.16 -18.44
C SER A 343 6.05 -25.37 -17.31
N VAL A 344 6.87 -24.67 -16.52
CA VAL A 344 6.42 -23.75 -15.48
C VAL A 344 6.44 -22.34 -16.02
N GLN A 345 5.27 -21.68 -16.02
CA GLN A 345 5.16 -20.24 -16.21
C GLN A 345 5.54 -19.57 -14.89
N ILE A 346 6.56 -18.71 -14.92
CA ILE A 346 7.01 -17.97 -13.74
C ILE A 346 6.05 -16.83 -13.39
N PRO A 347 5.94 -16.46 -12.11
CA PRO A 347 5.11 -15.35 -11.67
C PRO A 347 5.74 -14.00 -12.00
N VAL A 348 4.86 -12.99 -12.19
CA VAL A 348 5.23 -11.58 -12.34
C VAL A 348 4.31 -10.74 -11.47
N ALA A 349 4.88 -9.78 -10.75
CA ALA A 349 4.16 -8.87 -9.87
C ALA A 349 4.34 -7.40 -10.27
N TYR A 350 3.38 -6.56 -9.89
CA TYR A 350 3.49 -5.12 -9.85
C TYR A 350 3.59 -4.66 -8.40
N LEU A 351 4.61 -3.86 -8.07
CA LEU A 351 4.76 -3.17 -6.80
C LEU A 351 4.53 -1.68 -7.03
N ASN A 352 3.46 -1.14 -6.46
CA ASN A 352 3.03 0.23 -6.70
C ASN A 352 3.07 1.02 -5.39
N CYS A 353 3.78 2.17 -5.41
CA CYS A 353 3.81 3.13 -4.31
C CYS A 353 3.47 4.53 -4.84
N ASN A 354 3.38 5.51 -3.95
CA ASN A 354 3.13 6.91 -4.29
C ASN A 354 4.09 7.84 -3.54
N PHE A 355 5.39 7.48 -3.54
CA PHE A 355 6.46 8.24 -2.90
C PHE A 355 6.79 9.52 -3.68
N SER A 356 7.54 10.41 -3.05
CA SER A 356 8.09 11.60 -3.71
C SER A 356 9.10 11.18 -4.78
N ALA A 357 8.99 11.75 -5.98
CA ALA A 357 9.95 11.52 -7.05
C ALA A 357 11.29 12.25 -6.77
N PRO A 358 12.39 11.86 -7.43
CA PRO A 358 13.62 12.65 -7.43
C PRO A 358 13.36 14.11 -7.84
N ALA A 359 13.99 15.05 -7.16
CA ALA A 359 13.86 16.48 -7.44
C ALA A 359 15.18 17.21 -7.15
N GLY A 360 15.38 18.37 -7.78
CA GLY A 360 16.58 19.19 -7.56
C GLY A 360 17.90 18.51 -7.96
N GLY A 361 17.86 17.52 -8.85
CA GLY A 361 19.04 16.74 -9.22
C GLY A 361 19.48 15.71 -8.18
N ARG A 362 18.71 15.52 -7.11
CA ARG A 362 18.95 14.56 -6.03
C ARG A 362 18.11 13.31 -6.18
N PRO A 363 18.56 12.14 -5.68
CA PRO A 363 17.74 10.94 -5.62
C PRO A 363 16.50 11.16 -4.75
N ALA A 364 15.46 10.36 -4.96
CA ALA A 364 14.32 10.34 -4.06
C ALA A 364 14.78 9.96 -2.65
N LEU A 365 14.27 10.67 -1.65
CA LEU A 365 14.53 10.39 -0.24
C LEU A 365 13.23 9.86 0.37
N PHE A 366 13.30 8.68 0.99
CA PHE A 366 12.14 8.06 1.62
C PHE A 366 12.08 8.40 3.12
N THR A 367 10.90 8.71 3.61
CA THR A 367 10.65 8.69 5.05
C THR A 367 10.77 7.26 5.58
N HIS A 368 10.96 7.08 6.88
CA HIS A 368 10.98 5.73 7.45
C HIS A 368 9.64 4.99 7.24
N GLU A 369 8.50 5.70 7.25
CA GLU A 369 7.19 5.14 6.92
C GLU A 369 7.10 4.69 5.45
N GLU A 370 7.68 5.44 4.52
CA GLU A 370 7.76 5.03 3.11
C GLU A 370 8.65 3.79 2.93
N VAL A 371 9.72 3.65 3.73
CA VAL A 371 10.54 2.44 3.77
C VAL A 371 9.73 1.25 4.29
N ILE A 372 8.98 1.42 5.39
CA ILE A 372 8.08 0.39 5.90
C ILE A 372 7.05 -0.01 4.84
N THR A 373 6.43 0.95 4.17
CA THR A 373 5.48 0.70 3.07
C THR A 373 6.12 -0.10 1.93
N LEU A 374 7.34 0.25 1.53
CA LEU A 374 8.06 -0.50 0.48
C LEU A 374 8.31 -1.95 0.89
N PHE A 375 8.71 -2.20 2.14
CA PHE A 375 8.93 -3.54 2.67
C PHE A 375 7.62 -4.33 2.76
N HIS A 376 6.53 -3.68 3.14
CA HIS A 376 5.19 -4.23 3.16
C HIS A 376 4.77 -4.72 1.77
N GLU A 377 4.77 -3.85 0.76
CA GLU A 377 4.40 -4.21 -0.61
C GLU A 377 5.32 -5.29 -1.19
N PHE A 378 6.62 -5.20 -0.85
CA PHE A 378 7.57 -6.24 -1.25
C PHE A 378 7.29 -7.58 -0.57
N GLY A 379 6.77 -7.60 0.66
CA GLY A 379 6.32 -8.81 1.36
C GLY A 379 5.17 -9.52 0.63
N HIS A 380 4.19 -8.79 0.14
CA HIS A 380 3.17 -9.33 -0.77
C HIS A 380 3.79 -9.85 -2.07
N GLY A 381 4.72 -9.07 -2.65
CA GLY A 381 5.48 -9.47 -3.83
C GLY A 381 6.20 -10.80 -3.63
N LEU A 382 6.93 -10.96 -2.52
CA LEU A 382 7.64 -12.20 -2.18
C LEU A 382 6.69 -13.38 -2.04
N HIS A 383 5.55 -13.20 -1.39
CA HIS A 383 4.52 -14.23 -1.28
C HIS A 383 4.07 -14.72 -2.66
N HIS A 384 3.83 -13.80 -3.58
CA HIS A 384 3.43 -14.12 -4.94
C HIS A 384 4.57 -14.74 -5.76
N LEU A 385 5.77 -14.16 -5.70
CA LEU A 385 6.90 -14.47 -6.58
C LEU A 385 7.67 -15.75 -6.18
N LEU A 386 7.72 -16.07 -4.87
CA LEU A 386 8.46 -17.22 -4.35
C LEU A 386 7.59 -18.46 -4.14
N THR A 387 6.31 -18.41 -4.52
CA THR A 387 5.43 -19.59 -4.41
C THR A 387 6.00 -20.78 -5.17
N SER A 388 5.89 -21.96 -4.58
CA SER A 388 6.16 -23.23 -5.24
C SER A 388 4.90 -23.92 -5.79
N VAL A 389 3.71 -23.35 -5.50
CA VAL A 389 2.42 -23.89 -5.94
C VAL A 389 2.20 -23.59 -7.42
N GLU A 390 1.84 -24.62 -8.19
CA GLU A 390 1.68 -24.54 -9.64
C GLU A 390 0.22 -24.65 -10.12
N GLU A 391 -0.72 -24.78 -9.21
CA GLU A 391 -2.15 -24.74 -9.45
C GLU A 391 -2.66 -23.28 -9.38
N LEU A 392 -3.04 -22.70 -10.52
CA LEU A 392 -3.36 -21.29 -10.73
C LEU A 392 -4.29 -20.69 -9.66
N GLY A 393 -5.35 -21.40 -9.28
CA GLY A 393 -6.40 -20.90 -8.37
C GLY A 393 -5.95 -20.72 -6.90
N VAL A 394 -4.73 -21.20 -6.55
CA VAL A 394 -4.17 -21.12 -5.19
C VAL A 394 -2.65 -20.85 -5.21
N SER A 395 -2.15 -20.30 -6.30
CA SER A 395 -0.74 -19.96 -6.48
C SER A 395 -0.47 -18.51 -6.09
N GLY A 396 0.61 -18.28 -5.34
CA GLY A 396 0.97 -16.94 -4.86
C GLY A 396 -0.10 -16.42 -3.89
N ILE A 397 -0.62 -15.23 -4.16
CA ILE A 397 -1.70 -14.62 -3.35
C ILE A 397 -3.09 -15.16 -3.66
N ASN A 398 -3.24 -16.00 -4.72
CA ASN A 398 -4.54 -16.50 -5.12
C ASN A 398 -5.09 -17.50 -4.10
N GLY A 399 -6.33 -17.32 -3.71
CA GLY A 399 -7.03 -18.21 -2.77
C GLY A 399 -6.59 -18.07 -1.30
N VAL A 400 -5.71 -17.13 -0.97
CA VAL A 400 -5.37 -16.79 0.42
C VAL A 400 -6.56 -16.11 1.09
N GLU A 401 -6.82 -16.45 2.33
CA GLU A 401 -7.83 -15.80 3.14
C GLU A 401 -7.49 -14.30 3.30
N TRP A 402 -8.44 -13.42 2.95
CA TRP A 402 -8.18 -11.99 2.84
C TRP A 402 -7.80 -11.32 4.18
N ASP A 403 -8.25 -11.88 5.28
CA ASP A 403 -7.92 -11.46 6.65
C ASP A 403 -6.61 -12.09 7.18
N ALA A 404 -5.91 -12.87 6.34
CA ALA A 404 -4.57 -13.38 6.60
C ALA A 404 -3.54 -12.92 5.56
N VAL A 405 -3.95 -12.19 4.53
CA VAL A 405 -3.10 -11.80 3.40
C VAL A 405 -1.94 -10.90 3.81
N GLU A 406 -2.12 -10.15 4.90
CA GLU A 406 -1.10 -9.21 5.42
C GLU A 406 0.04 -9.89 6.21
N LEU A 407 -0.01 -11.20 6.44
CA LEU A 407 1.03 -11.88 7.21
C LEU A 407 2.44 -11.74 6.60
N PRO A 408 2.66 -11.95 5.29
CA PRO A 408 3.98 -11.78 4.67
C PRO A 408 4.44 -10.32 4.61
N SER A 409 3.50 -9.40 4.37
CA SER A 409 3.79 -7.97 4.27
C SER A 409 4.21 -7.39 5.64
N GLN A 410 3.41 -7.63 6.68
CA GLN A 410 3.72 -7.19 8.04
C GLN A 410 4.94 -7.91 8.64
N PHE A 411 5.24 -9.14 8.20
CA PHE A 411 6.49 -9.80 8.58
C PHE A 411 7.70 -9.00 8.07
N MET A 412 7.67 -8.53 6.85
CA MET A 412 8.77 -7.74 6.28
C MET A 412 8.95 -6.39 6.95
N GLU A 413 7.89 -5.74 7.42
CA GLU A 413 7.98 -4.47 8.15
C GLU A 413 8.88 -4.53 9.39
N ASN A 414 8.94 -5.68 10.07
CA ASN A 414 9.75 -5.83 11.27
C ASN A 414 11.23 -5.56 11.02
N PHE A 415 11.74 -5.87 9.84
CA PHE A 415 13.15 -5.62 9.48
C PHE A 415 13.49 -4.14 9.38
N CYS A 416 12.50 -3.26 9.19
CA CYS A 416 12.69 -1.81 9.21
C CYS A 416 13.00 -1.25 10.61
N TRP A 417 12.91 -2.08 11.64
CA TRP A 417 13.21 -1.71 13.04
C TRP A 417 14.42 -2.46 13.59
N GLU A 418 15.14 -3.20 12.75
CA GLU A 418 16.32 -3.98 13.14
C GLU A 418 17.60 -3.23 12.78
N TRP A 419 18.44 -2.95 13.79
CA TRP A 419 19.70 -2.23 13.59
C TRP A 419 20.60 -2.88 12.54
N ASP A 420 20.74 -4.21 12.60
CA ASP A 420 21.60 -4.96 11.69
C ASP A 420 21.16 -4.90 10.23
N VAL A 421 19.90 -4.57 9.98
CA VAL A 421 19.37 -4.29 8.65
C VAL A 421 19.63 -2.83 8.28
N LEU A 422 19.22 -1.89 9.15
CA LEU A 422 19.28 -0.46 8.86
C LEU A 422 20.71 0.05 8.67
N LYS A 423 21.68 -0.41 9.47
CA LYS A 423 23.08 -0.01 9.31
C LYS A 423 23.68 -0.29 7.93
N ASN A 424 23.11 -1.28 7.19
CA ASN A 424 23.53 -1.66 5.84
C ASN A 424 22.64 -1.04 4.75
N MET A 425 21.44 -0.59 5.10
CA MET A 425 20.44 -0.03 4.19
C MET A 425 20.46 1.50 4.18
N THR A 426 21.13 2.14 5.12
CA THR A 426 21.16 3.61 5.27
C THR A 426 22.48 4.19 4.81
N ARG A 427 22.42 5.39 4.20
CA ARG A 427 23.59 6.20 3.86
C ARG A 427 23.18 7.65 3.67
N HIS A 428 23.89 8.58 4.28
CA HIS A 428 23.57 9.99 4.14
C HIS A 428 23.62 10.43 2.66
N VAL A 429 22.65 11.17 2.19
CA VAL A 429 22.48 11.56 0.78
C VAL A 429 23.71 12.29 0.23
N ASP A 430 24.34 13.17 0.98
CA ASP A 430 25.52 13.93 0.52
C ASP A 430 26.72 13.01 0.19
N ILE A 431 26.83 11.85 0.83
CA ILE A 431 27.88 10.86 0.55
C ILE A 431 27.55 10.05 -0.72
N VAL A 432 26.27 9.80 -0.97
CA VAL A 432 25.82 9.11 -2.19
C VAL A 432 26.12 9.95 -3.42
N GLU A 433 25.88 11.27 -3.36
CA GLU A 433 26.15 12.20 -4.46
C GLU A 433 27.64 12.26 -4.81
N THR A 434 28.52 12.29 -3.82
CA THR A 434 29.99 12.29 -4.08
C THR A 434 30.51 10.99 -4.67
N SER A 435 29.84 9.86 -4.40
CA SER A 435 30.25 8.54 -4.93
C SER A 435 29.79 8.29 -6.38
N SER A 436 28.70 8.91 -6.82
CA SER A 436 28.20 8.80 -8.22
C SER A 436 29.10 9.52 -9.22
N ILE A 437 29.90 10.49 -8.78
CA ILE A 437 30.91 11.20 -9.59
C ILE A 437 32.19 10.35 -9.75
N ALA A 438 32.41 9.35 -8.91
CA ALA A 438 33.65 8.54 -8.84
C ALA A 438 33.52 7.11 -9.40
N GLY A 439 32.64 6.85 -10.37
CA GLY A 439 32.67 5.65 -11.20
C GLY A 439 31.90 4.44 -10.69
N ALA A 440 31.06 3.90 -11.56
CA ALA A 440 30.39 2.61 -11.43
C ALA A 440 31.44 1.49 -11.29
N ALA A 441 31.65 1.01 -10.07
CA ALA A 441 32.40 -0.22 -9.84
C ALA A 441 31.39 -1.33 -9.52
N SER A 442 31.35 -2.33 -10.39
CA SER A 442 30.66 -3.60 -10.21
C SER A 442 31.19 -4.31 -8.96
N VAL A 443 30.33 -4.54 -7.98
CA VAL A 443 30.65 -5.40 -6.85
C VAL A 443 30.16 -6.81 -7.14
N SER A 444 31.03 -7.61 -7.73
CA SER A 444 30.92 -9.06 -7.74
C SER A 444 31.74 -9.61 -6.58
N GLY A 445 31.08 -10.16 -5.59
CA GLY A 445 31.76 -10.82 -4.47
C GLY A 445 30.76 -11.47 -3.53
N ILE A 446 30.47 -12.76 -3.73
CA ILE A 446 29.70 -13.58 -2.78
C ILE A 446 30.65 -13.87 -1.61
N ALA A 447 30.44 -13.25 -0.48
CA ALA A 447 31.07 -13.63 0.79
C ALA A 447 30.16 -14.64 1.52
N SER A 448 30.80 -15.73 1.99
CA SER A 448 30.17 -16.78 2.79
C SER A 448 29.53 -16.25 4.08
N PRO A 449 28.53 -16.94 4.66
CA PRO A 449 27.84 -16.48 5.86
C PRO A 449 28.77 -16.60 7.08
N GLN A 450 29.35 -15.48 7.50
CA GLN A 450 29.95 -15.31 8.81
C GLN A 450 29.11 -14.34 9.62
N GLU A 451 29.00 -14.59 10.92
CA GLU A 451 28.33 -13.69 11.88
C GLU A 451 28.90 -12.28 11.72
N THR A 452 28.05 -11.35 11.29
CA THR A 452 28.50 -10.01 10.90
C THR A 452 28.61 -9.10 12.11
N SER A 453 29.81 -9.00 12.66
CA SER A 453 30.28 -7.82 13.39
C SER A 453 30.80 -6.73 12.45
N ASP A 454 30.35 -6.69 11.22
CA ASP A 454 30.80 -5.70 10.24
C ASP A 454 30.44 -4.30 10.71
N PRO A 455 31.38 -3.33 10.64
CA PRO A 455 31.09 -1.94 10.97
C PRO A 455 30.01 -1.39 10.03
N PRO A 456 29.22 -0.40 10.47
CA PRO A 456 28.26 0.25 9.59
C PRO A 456 28.95 0.83 8.35
N LEU A 457 28.22 0.91 7.25
CA LEU A 457 28.70 1.56 6.04
C LEU A 457 29.13 3.00 6.34
N ASP A 458 30.15 3.48 5.62
CA ASP A 458 30.56 4.89 5.74
C ASP A 458 29.36 5.79 5.40
N GLY A 459 29.04 6.70 6.33
CA GLY A 459 27.85 7.55 6.23
C GLY A 459 26.52 6.87 6.53
N ALA A 460 26.51 5.67 7.11
CA ALA A 460 25.29 5.04 7.62
C ALA A 460 24.65 5.89 8.74
N MET A 461 23.35 5.66 8.98
CA MET A 461 22.64 6.31 10.07
C MET A 461 23.37 6.09 11.41
N PRO A 462 23.61 7.17 12.20
CA PRO A 462 24.21 7.02 13.52
C PRO A 462 23.33 6.18 14.44
N ARG A 463 23.95 5.31 15.25
CA ARG A 463 23.22 4.48 16.23
C ARG A 463 22.34 5.32 17.16
N VAL A 464 22.80 6.49 17.58
CA VAL A 464 22.03 7.41 18.43
C VAL A 464 20.72 7.86 17.75
N LEU A 465 20.76 8.11 16.43
CA LEU A 465 19.55 8.49 15.68
C LEU A 465 18.58 7.33 15.57
N PHE A 466 19.09 6.12 15.33
CA PHE A 466 18.28 4.90 15.36
C PHE A 466 17.61 4.67 16.73
N ASP A 467 18.35 4.85 17.83
CA ASP A 467 17.81 4.67 19.18
C ASP A 467 16.71 5.69 19.50
N LYS A 468 16.82 6.94 19.02
CA LYS A 468 15.75 7.95 19.09
C LYS A 468 14.52 7.52 18.28
N MET A 469 14.73 7.06 17.05
CA MET A 469 13.67 6.56 16.18
C MET A 469 12.92 5.39 16.82
N LEU A 470 13.67 4.44 17.41
CA LEU A 470 13.09 3.29 18.11
C LEU A 470 12.31 3.72 19.37
N SER A 471 12.80 4.72 20.11
CA SER A 471 12.10 5.28 21.27
C SER A 471 10.78 5.95 20.90
N ALA A 472 10.71 6.55 19.70
CA ALA A 472 9.50 7.18 19.18
C ALA A 472 8.51 6.19 18.53
N LYS A 473 8.86 4.91 18.33
CA LYS A 473 8.07 3.89 17.62
C LYS A 473 6.63 3.79 18.10
N ASN A 474 6.41 3.90 19.41
CA ASN A 474 5.09 3.76 20.03
C ASN A 474 4.46 5.11 20.39
N PHE A 475 4.98 6.21 19.85
CA PHE A 475 4.43 7.53 20.10
C PHE A 475 2.99 7.63 19.62
N GLN A 476 2.08 8.01 20.53
CA GLN A 476 0.64 8.13 20.27
C GLN A 476 -0.01 6.84 19.69
N SER A 477 0.51 5.66 20.06
CA SER A 477 -0.01 4.38 19.57
C SER A 477 -1.49 4.15 19.94
N GLY A 478 -1.96 4.70 21.07
CA GLY A 478 -3.37 4.65 21.45
C GLY A 478 -4.27 5.39 20.47
N MET A 479 -3.89 6.60 20.05
CA MET A 479 -4.61 7.36 19.04
C MET A 479 -4.57 6.67 17.68
N GLN A 480 -3.44 6.09 17.29
CA GLN A 480 -3.30 5.37 16.02
C GLN A 480 -4.24 4.15 15.98
N THR A 481 -4.27 3.33 17.04
CA THR A 481 -5.12 2.13 17.11
C THR A 481 -6.63 2.46 17.05
N VAL A 482 -7.06 3.55 17.68
CA VAL A 482 -8.50 3.94 17.64
C VAL A 482 -8.88 4.56 16.30
N ARG A 483 -7.92 5.12 15.54
CA ARG A 483 -8.17 5.71 14.24
C ARG A 483 -8.28 4.68 13.10
N GLN A 484 -7.64 3.51 13.24
CA GLN A 484 -7.76 2.39 12.32
C GLN A 484 -9.12 1.71 12.43
#